data_57578b95038a5aa49a58389253f21a4c
#
_entry.id   57578b95038a5aa49a58389253f21a4c
#
_cell.length_a   1.000
_cell.length_b   1.000
_cell.length_c   1.000
_cell.angle_alpha   90.00
_cell.angle_beta   90.00
_cell.angle_gamma   90.00
#
_symmetry.space_group_name_H-M   'P 1'
#
loop_
_entity.id
_entity.type
_entity.pdbx_description
1 polymer ?
#
loop_
_entity_poly.entity_id
_entity_poly.type
_entity_poly.pdbx_seq_one_letter_code
_entity_poly.pdbx_strand_id
1 'polypeptide(L)'
;DIAMAQSATTSDGSAAPSSTVAGTATAVTANAPALSSEETATQRSELDAKDAVVSDDVPVVRAWDNEVMSVYQKLAEKTHALGPVMGEQVDLVGKALDEVRTLIVAASHCRKPEQGLNTAVVAEYLQPLQTALKSVIEFREAHRGEKTFFNHLSTLSEGISSLGWVAVEPTPGPYISEMKDSAQFYANRVIKDFKGVSESHVDWVRSFMALLDTMKSYVMTH
;
A
#
# COMPACT_ATOMS: atom_id res chain seq x y z
N ASP A 1 24.46 -27.27 -51.95
CA ASP A 1 25.10 -26.62 -53.11
C ASP A 1 25.10 -25.13 -52.92
N ILE A 2 26.33 -24.66 -52.78
CA ILE A 2 26.97 -23.52 -53.41
C ILE A 2 26.46 -22.16 -52.93
N ALA A 3 27.19 -21.51 -52.16
CA ALA A 3 28.49 -20.78 -52.21
C ALA A 3 28.24 -19.27 -52.19
N MET A 4 28.84 -18.66 -51.17
CA MET A 4 29.83 -17.59 -51.27
C MET A 4 29.47 -16.37 -52.12
N ALA A 5 29.51 -15.17 -51.54
CA ALA A 5 30.59 -14.25 -51.80
C ALA A 5 30.55 -13.01 -50.88
N GLN A 6 31.72 -12.74 -50.37
CA GLN A 6 32.23 -11.57 -49.66
C GLN A 6 32.35 -10.38 -50.60
N SER A 7 32.35 -9.17 -50.01
CA SER A 7 33.30 -8.04 -50.21
C SER A 7 32.71 -6.81 -49.58
N ALA A 8 33.19 -6.26 -48.51
CA ALA A 8 34.41 -5.50 -48.23
C ALA A 8 34.60 -4.19 -49.05
N THR A 9 34.80 -3.18 -48.25
CA THR A 9 35.63 -1.96 -48.40
C THR A 9 34.79 -0.69 -48.39
N THR A 10 35.09 0.27 -47.64
CA THR A 10 36.08 1.09 -47.06
C THR A 10 35.58 2.50 -46.88
N SER A 11 35.78 3.01 -45.64
CA SER A 11 36.33 4.32 -45.27
C SER A 11 35.82 5.59 -45.97
N ASP A 12 35.47 6.55 -45.20
CA ASP A 12 36.21 7.75 -44.81
C ASP A 12 35.25 8.76 -44.25
N GLY A 13 35.39 9.27 -43.08
CA GLY A 13 36.15 10.42 -42.72
C GLY A 13 35.35 11.70 -42.83
N SER A 14 35.25 12.35 -41.72
CA SER A 14 35.26 13.81 -41.56
C SER A 14 34.24 14.41 -40.62
N ALA A 15 34.79 14.84 -39.53
CA ALA A 15 34.52 16.11 -38.82
C ALA A 15 33.10 16.49 -38.39
N ALA A 16 33.03 16.65 -37.09
CA ALA A 16 32.07 17.50 -36.39
C ALA A 16 32.08 18.95 -36.94
N PRO A 17 30.96 19.66 -36.72
CA PRO A 17 31.12 20.71 -35.73
C PRO A 17 30.02 20.72 -34.66
N SER A 18 30.49 21.07 -33.49
CA SER A 18 29.73 21.55 -32.35
C SER A 18 28.72 22.63 -32.74
N SER A 19 27.48 22.45 -32.36
CA SER A 19 26.61 23.59 -32.09
C SER A 19 25.88 23.36 -30.77
N THR A 20 26.38 24.01 -29.76
CA THR A 20 25.78 24.31 -28.48
C THR A 20 24.46 25.00 -28.73
N VAL A 21 23.35 24.33 -28.40
CA VAL A 21 22.08 25.00 -28.19
C VAL A 21 21.75 24.84 -26.71
N ALA A 22 22.01 25.92 -25.99
CA ALA A 22 21.53 26.10 -24.61
C ALA A 22 20.00 26.12 -24.61
N GLY A 23 19.40 24.99 -24.32
CA GLY A 23 18.01 24.89 -23.95
C GLY A 23 17.88 25.25 -22.48
N THR A 24 17.44 26.45 -22.22
CA THR A 24 17.04 26.97 -20.89
C THR A 24 15.91 26.07 -20.35
N ALA A 25 16.28 25.13 -19.50
CA ALA A 25 15.33 24.48 -18.63
C ALA A 25 14.87 25.52 -17.60
N THR A 26 13.71 26.07 -17.80
CA THR A 26 13.02 26.90 -16.80
C THR A 26 12.66 25.98 -15.64
N ALA A 27 13.49 25.97 -14.62
CA ALA A 27 13.16 25.41 -13.34
C ALA A 27 11.99 26.24 -12.78
N VAL A 28 10.78 25.66 -12.79
CA VAL A 28 9.68 26.17 -12.01
C VAL A 28 10.01 25.85 -10.56
N THR A 29 10.70 26.78 -9.92
CA THR A 29 10.84 26.83 -8.47
C THR A 29 9.45 27.09 -7.92
N ALA A 30 8.77 26.04 -7.46
CA ALA A 30 7.62 26.19 -6.58
C ALA A 30 8.12 26.83 -5.29
N ASN A 31 7.92 28.13 -5.18
CA ASN A 31 8.17 28.91 -4.00
C ASN A 31 7.03 28.63 -3.00
N ALA A 32 7.11 27.52 -2.29
CA ALA A 32 6.34 27.34 -1.08
C ALA A 32 6.99 28.23 -0.01
N PRO A 33 6.24 29.09 0.70
CA PRO A 33 6.81 29.86 1.79
C PRO A 33 7.34 28.88 2.83
N ALA A 34 8.64 28.89 3.07
CA ALA A 34 9.26 28.20 4.17
C ALA A 34 8.68 28.80 5.46
N LEU A 35 7.84 28.04 6.14
CA LEU A 35 7.41 28.37 7.50
C LEU A 35 8.67 28.51 8.36
N SER A 36 8.73 29.56 9.17
CA SER A 36 9.90 29.79 10.01
C SER A 36 10.09 28.61 10.97
N SER A 37 11.34 28.32 11.31
CA SER A 37 11.69 27.24 12.23
C SER A 37 10.97 27.33 13.58
N GLU A 38 10.52 28.53 13.96
CA GLU A 38 9.75 28.82 15.17
C GLU A 38 8.27 28.41 15.04
N GLU A 39 7.64 28.61 13.87
CA GLU A 39 6.26 28.17 13.63
C GLU A 39 6.14 26.66 13.58
N THR A 40 7.13 25.97 12.98
CA THR A 40 7.20 24.50 12.99
C THR A 40 7.46 23.96 14.40
N ALA A 41 8.27 24.63 15.20
CA ALA A 41 8.55 24.25 16.59
C ALA A 41 7.33 24.49 17.49
N THR A 42 6.59 25.56 17.28
CA THR A 42 5.37 25.89 18.05
C THR A 42 4.24 24.92 17.72
N GLN A 43 4.05 24.55 16.44
CA GLN A 43 3.10 23.53 16.04
C GLN A 43 3.49 22.13 16.56
N ARG A 44 4.80 21.81 16.58
CA ARG A 44 5.29 20.58 17.22
C ARG A 44 5.05 20.59 18.73
N SER A 45 5.32 21.68 19.42
CA SER A 45 5.13 21.75 20.88
C SER A 45 3.64 21.71 21.27
N GLU A 46 2.72 22.18 20.44
CA GLU A 46 1.28 22.04 20.66
C GLU A 46 0.77 20.62 20.39
N LEU A 47 1.42 19.86 19.51
CA LEU A 47 1.17 18.44 19.30
C LEU A 47 1.82 17.57 20.39
N ASP A 48 3.06 17.89 20.79
CA ASP A 48 3.81 17.18 21.84
C ASP A 48 3.32 17.52 23.27
N ALA A 49 2.70 18.68 23.50
CA ALA A 49 2.09 19.05 24.79
C ALA A 49 0.79 18.27 25.08
N LYS A 50 0.35 17.40 24.19
CA LYS A 50 -0.74 16.44 24.39
C LYS A 50 -0.27 15.00 24.58
N ASP A 51 0.92 14.77 25.11
CA ASP A 51 1.29 13.51 25.77
C ASP A 51 0.52 13.28 27.10
N ALA A 52 -0.66 13.90 27.22
CA ALA A 52 -1.72 13.42 28.08
C ALA A 52 -2.17 12.08 27.48
N VAL A 53 -1.91 10.97 28.16
CA VAL A 53 -2.35 9.60 27.90
C VAL A 53 -3.45 9.59 26.84
N VAL A 54 -3.05 9.42 25.57
CA VAL A 54 -4.00 9.30 24.44
C VAL A 54 -4.75 8.02 24.72
N SER A 55 -6.00 8.15 25.20
CA SER A 55 -6.81 6.97 25.53
C SER A 55 -7.19 6.30 24.22
N ASP A 56 -6.71 5.08 23.99
CA ASP A 56 -7.14 4.22 22.89
C ASP A 56 -8.62 3.82 23.02
N ASP A 57 -9.28 4.16 24.13
CA ASP A 57 -10.69 3.85 24.40
C ASP A 57 -11.65 4.82 23.68
N VAL A 58 -11.46 4.98 22.38
CA VAL A 58 -12.35 5.76 21.52
C VAL A 58 -13.26 4.81 20.75
N PRO A 59 -14.57 5.11 20.63
CA PRO A 59 -15.52 4.19 19.96
C PRO A 59 -15.10 3.74 18.56
N VAL A 60 -14.54 4.63 17.76
CA VAL A 60 -14.06 4.31 16.39
C VAL A 60 -12.87 3.34 16.42
N VAL A 61 -11.95 3.48 17.38
CA VAL A 61 -10.81 2.56 17.54
C VAL A 61 -11.29 1.19 18.00
N ARG A 62 -12.19 1.15 19.00
CA ARG A 62 -12.81 -0.12 19.43
C ARG A 62 -13.56 -0.82 18.32
N ALA A 63 -14.25 -0.08 17.47
CA ALA A 63 -14.93 -0.66 16.30
C ALA A 63 -13.90 -1.27 15.33
N TRP A 64 -12.78 -0.58 15.06
CA TRP A 64 -11.68 -1.14 14.26
C TRP A 64 -11.16 -2.46 14.84
N ASP A 65 -10.87 -2.48 16.13
CA ASP A 65 -10.35 -3.66 16.82
C ASP A 65 -11.35 -4.83 16.80
N ASN A 66 -12.62 -4.55 17.07
CA ASN A 66 -13.65 -5.59 17.14
C ASN A 66 -14.13 -6.10 15.77
N GLU A 67 -14.18 -5.24 14.77
CA GLU A 67 -14.68 -5.59 13.45
C GLU A 67 -13.53 -6.04 12.54
N VAL A 68 -12.56 -5.15 12.26
CA VAL A 68 -11.54 -5.41 11.26
C VAL A 68 -10.44 -6.33 11.80
N MET A 69 -9.87 -6.01 12.96
CA MET A 69 -8.75 -6.78 13.51
C MET A 69 -9.18 -8.20 13.92
N SER A 70 -10.41 -8.39 14.41
CA SER A 70 -10.92 -9.73 14.73
C SER A 70 -11.08 -10.63 13.50
N VAL A 71 -11.45 -10.04 12.34
CA VAL A 71 -11.54 -10.77 11.06
C VAL A 71 -10.14 -11.07 10.53
N TYR A 72 -9.22 -10.09 10.66
CA TYR A 72 -7.81 -10.30 10.29
C TYR A 72 -7.17 -11.43 11.09
N GLN A 73 -7.36 -11.51 12.41
CA GLN A 73 -6.80 -12.59 13.24
C GLN A 73 -7.22 -13.98 12.74
N LYS A 74 -8.49 -14.17 12.41
CA LYS A 74 -9.00 -15.43 11.83
C LYS A 74 -8.41 -15.73 10.45
N LEU A 75 -8.17 -14.70 9.64
CA LEU A 75 -7.47 -14.83 8.37
C LEU A 75 -6.01 -15.22 8.58
N ALA A 76 -5.32 -14.58 9.53
CA ALA A 76 -3.92 -14.86 9.82
C ALA A 76 -3.71 -16.31 10.25
N GLU A 77 -4.54 -16.85 11.15
CA GLU A 77 -4.50 -18.26 11.55
C GLU A 77 -4.61 -19.20 10.34
N LYS A 78 -5.59 -18.95 9.45
CA LYS A 78 -5.76 -19.75 8.22
C LYS A 78 -4.56 -19.61 7.28
N THR A 79 -4.00 -18.40 7.20
CA THR A 79 -2.86 -18.10 6.31
C THR A 79 -1.60 -18.81 6.78
N HIS A 80 -1.30 -18.78 8.09
CA HIS A 80 -0.19 -19.52 8.68
C HIS A 80 -0.33 -21.03 8.46
N ALA A 81 -1.55 -21.56 8.50
CA ALA A 81 -1.81 -22.98 8.25
C ALA A 81 -1.52 -23.41 6.79
N LEU A 82 -1.49 -22.47 5.83
CA LEU A 82 -1.13 -22.77 4.43
C LEU A 82 0.38 -22.96 4.23
N GLY A 83 1.21 -22.37 5.07
CA GLY A 83 2.66 -22.51 5.01
C GLY A 83 3.44 -21.24 5.38
N PRO A 84 4.76 -21.37 5.58
CA PRO A 84 5.58 -20.31 6.14
C PRO A 84 5.61 -19.05 5.26
N VAL A 85 5.73 -19.17 3.95
CA VAL A 85 5.76 -18.02 3.03
C VAL A 85 4.46 -17.20 3.10
N MET A 86 3.34 -17.89 3.23
CA MET A 86 2.04 -17.23 3.40
C MET A 86 1.95 -16.55 4.78
N GLY A 87 2.46 -17.23 5.83
CA GLY A 87 2.53 -16.68 7.18
C GLY A 87 3.35 -15.41 7.26
N GLU A 88 4.54 -15.38 6.66
CA GLU A 88 5.39 -14.19 6.63
C GLU A 88 4.69 -13.01 5.94
N GLN A 89 3.99 -13.23 4.83
CA GLN A 89 3.31 -12.14 4.15
C GLN A 89 2.10 -11.64 4.95
N VAL A 90 1.31 -12.51 5.58
CA VAL A 90 0.16 -12.06 6.38
C VAL A 90 0.60 -11.28 7.61
N ASP A 91 1.76 -11.59 8.19
CA ASP A 91 2.32 -10.80 9.29
C ASP A 91 2.68 -9.38 8.84
N LEU A 92 3.15 -9.20 7.59
CA LEU A 92 3.35 -7.86 7.02
C LEU A 92 2.01 -7.13 6.79
N VAL A 93 0.96 -7.86 6.40
CA VAL A 93 -0.40 -7.31 6.32
C VAL A 93 -0.89 -6.84 7.69
N GLY A 94 -0.63 -7.61 8.75
CA GLY A 94 -0.94 -7.22 10.13
C GLY A 94 -0.31 -5.90 10.53
N LYS A 95 0.98 -5.74 10.25
CA LYS A 95 1.68 -4.47 10.50
C LYS A 95 1.04 -3.29 9.77
N ALA A 96 0.62 -3.47 8.53
CA ALA A 96 -0.07 -2.41 7.79
C ALA A 96 -1.45 -2.06 8.41
N LEU A 97 -2.18 -3.04 8.93
CA LEU A 97 -3.43 -2.80 9.65
C LEU A 97 -3.21 -2.09 11.00
N ASP A 98 -2.12 -2.41 11.71
CA ASP A 98 -1.72 -1.74 12.95
C ASP A 98 -1.37 -0.27 12.70
N GLU A 99 -0.71 0.05 11.57
CA GLU A 99 -0.44 1.43 11.17
C GLU A 99 -1.74 2.21 10.88
N VAL A 100 -2.73 1.58 10.25
CA VAL A 100 -4.05 2.21 10.06
C VAL A 100 -4.72 2.44 11.42
N ARG A 101 -4.66 1.48 12.33
CA ARG A 101 -5.15 1.67 13.71
C ARG A 101 -4.52 2.90 14.38
N THR A 102 -3.22 3.03 14.26
CA THR A 102 -2.46 4.18 14.79
C THR A 102 -2.94 5.50 14.18
N LEU A 103 -3.19 5.52 12.86
CA LEU A 103 -3.76 6.69 12.18
C LEU A 103 -5.17 7.02 12.65
N ILE A 104 -6.02 6.00 12.89
CA ILE A 104 -7.38 6.20 13.44
C ILE A 104 -7.30 6.81 14.84
N VAL A 105 -6.41 6.31 15.70
CA VAL A 105 -6.17 6.89 17.04
C VAL A 105 -5.75 8.35 16.90
N ALA A 106 -4.75 8.65 16.10
CA ALA A 106 -4.27 10.01 15.89
C ALA A 106 -5.40 10.94 15.36
N ALA A 107 -6.14 10.48 14.35
CA ALA A 107 -7.23 11.25 13.76
C ALA A 107 -8.38 11.50 14.75
N SER A 108 -8.64 10.58 15.67
CA SER A 108 -9.71 10.75 16.69
C SER A 108 -9.40 11.84 17.72
N HIS A 109 -8.15 12.23 17.86
CA HIS A 109 -7.69 13.29 18.76
C HIS A 109 -7.32 14.60 18.07
N CYS A 110 -7.33 14.62 16.73
CA CYS A 110 -6.97 15.77 15.92
C CYS A 110 -8.18 16.36 15.20
N ARG A 111 -8.10 17.63 14.85
CA ARG A 111 -9.03 18.23 13.89
C ARG A 111 -8.53 17.99 12.47
N LYS A 112 -9.45 17.75 11.54
CA LYS A 112 -9.11 17.68 10.12
C LYS A 112 -8.38 18.96 9.70
N PRO A 113 -7.23 18.86 9.02
CA PRO A 113 -6.52 20.04 8.51
C PRO A 113 -7.40 20.85 7.56
N GLU A 114 -7.44 22.17 7.71
CA GLU A 114 -8.23 23.07 6.84
C GLU A 114 -7.79 22.97 5.36
N GLN A 115 -6.51 22.65 5.14
CA GLN A 115 -5.91 22.50 3.81
C GLN A 115 -6.14 21.10 3.20
N GLY A 116 -6.95 20.23 3.83
CA GLY A 116 -7.19 18.86 3.41
C GLY A 116 -6.03 17.90 3.75
N LEU A 117 -6.08 16.69 3.18
CA LEU A 117 -5.09 15.64 3.47
C LEU A 117 -3.77 15.79 2.70
N ASN A 118 -3.66 16.71 1.75
CA ASN A 118 -2.46 16.91 0.92
C ASN A 118 -1.43 17.87 1.55
N THR A 119 -1.15 17.71 2.84
CA THR A 119 -0.15 18.52 3.53
C THR A 119 1.10 17.70 3.85
N ALA A 120 2.25 18.37 4.01
CA ALA A 120 3.49 17.72 4.38
C ALA A 120 3.38 17.00 5.73
N VAL A 121 2.63 17.55 6.67
CA VAL A 121 2.36 16.97 7.99
C VAL A 121 1.60 15.65 7.84
N VAL A 122 0.51 15.63 7.06
CA VAL A 122 -0.25 14.39 6.82
C VAL A 122 0.60 13.35 6.11
N ALA A 123 1.44 13.77 5.15
CA ALA A 123 2.35 12.86 4.45
C ALA A 123 3.34 12.19 5.43
N GLU A 124 3.84 12.90 6.44
CA GLU A 124 4.70 12.35 7.49
C GLU A 124 3.98 11.27 8.31
N TYR A 125 2.72 11.52 8.70
CA TYR A 125 1.90 10.54 9.42
C TYR A 125 1.56 9.30 8.58
N LEU A 126 1.42 9.43 7.27
CA LEU A 126 1.13 8.32 6.36
C LEU A 126 2.37 7.50 5.99
N GLN A 127 3.58 8.00 6.23
CA GLN A 127 4.82 7.33 5.84
C GLN A 127 4.99 5.92 6.42
N PRO A 128 4.69 5.65 7.72
CA PRO A 128 4.76 4.29 8.28
C PRO A 128 3.86 3.31 7.54
N LEU A 129 2.61 3.69 7.27
CA LEU A 129 1.68 2.88 6.49
C LEU A 129 2.18 2.63 5.07
N GLN A 130 2.70 3.65 4.39
CA GLN A 130 3.27 3.49 3.04
C GLN A 130 4.45 2.51 3.04
N THR A 131 5.30 2.57 4.08
CA THR A 131 6.42 1.65 4.25
C THR A 131 5.93 0.22 4.49
N ALA A 132 4.91 0.03 5.32
CA ALA A 132 4.31 -1.28 5.57
C ALA A 132 3.68 -1.87 4.30
N LEU A 133 2.91 -1.09 3.54
CA LEU A 133 2.34 -1.50 2.26
C LEU A 133 3.41 -1.88 1.24
N LYS A 134 4.46 -1.08 1.14
CA LYS A 134 5.61 -1.36 0.28
C LYS A 134 6.25 -2.70 0.63
N SER A 135 6.41 -3.00 1.93
CA SER A 135 6.98 -4.27 2.38
C SER A 135 6.16 -5.48 1.92
N VAL A 136 4.83 -5.40 1.91
CA VAL A 136 3.95 -6.46 1.40
C VAL A 136 4.16 -6.68 -0.10
N ILE A 137 4.30 -5.59 -0.86
CA ILE A 137 4.52 -5.65 -2.32
C ILE A 137 5.91 -6.22 -2.63
N GLU A 138 6.95 -5.75 -1.94
CA GLU A 138 8.33 -6.21 -2.10
C GLU A 138 8.47 -7.69 -1.74
N PHE A 139 7.76 -8.15 -0.71
CA PHE A 139 7.70 -9.56 -0.34
C PHE A 139 7.17 -10.42 -1.50
N ARG A 140 6.04 -10.02 -2.11
CA ARG A 140 5.51 -10.72 -3.31
C ARG A 140 6.54 -10.73 -4.45
N GLU A 141 7.20 -9.59 -4.70
CA GLU A 141 8.19 -9.49 -5.78
C GLU A 141 9.39 -10.42 -5.54
N ALA A 142 9.87 -10.51 -4.30
CA ALA A 142 10.94 -11.41 -3.92
C ALA A 142 10.56 -12.90 -4.09
N HIS A 143 9.27 -13.21 -3.99
CA HIS A 143 8.75 -14.57 -4.10
C HIS A 143 8.07 -14.87 -5.44
N ARG A 144 8.43 -14.17 -6.52
CA ARG A 144 7.89 -14.42 -7.88
C ARG A 144 8.12 -15.84 -8.39
N GLY A 145 9.15 -16.52 -7.88
CA GLY A 145 9.47 -17.92 -8.21
C GLY A 145 8.59 -18.96 -7.51
N GLU A 146 7.77 -18.53 -6.54
CA GLU A 146 6.89 -19.40 -5.76
C GLU A 146 5.66 -19.82 -6.58
N LYS A 147 5.74 -20.99 -7.22
CA LYS A 147 4.71 -21.40 -8.16
C LYS A 147 3.36 -21.69 -7.50
N THR A 148 3.39 -22.25 -6.29
CA THR A 148 2.17 -22.67 -5.58
C THR A 148 1.41 -21.47 -5.02
N PHE A 149 2.14 -20.51 -4.42
CA PHE A 149 1.54 -19.43 -3.67
C PHE A 149 1.55 -18.07 -4.39
N PHE A 150 2.11 -17.97 -5.60
CA PHE A 150 2.18 -16.69 -6.31
C PHE A 150 0.82 -15.97 -6.44
N ASN A 151 -0.25 -16.72 -6.76
CA ASN A 151 -1.59 -16.15 -6.86
C ASN A 151 -2.13 -15.71 -5.49
N HIS A 152 -1.79 -16.42 -4.40
CA HIS A 152 -2.16 -16.03 -3.04
C HIS A 152 -1.41 -14.78 -2.60
N LEU A 153 -0.09 -14.74 -2.78
CA LEU A 153 0.75 -13.58 -2.48
C LEU A 153 0.28 -12.35 -3.25
N SER A 154 -0.09 -12.52 -4.52
CA SER A 154 -0.64 -11.45 -5.35
C SER A 154 -2.02 -10.99 -4.86
N THR A 155 -2.89 -11.92 -4.43
CA THR A 155 -4.19 -11.59 -3.86
C THR A 155 -4.03 -10.69 -2.64
N LEU A 156 -3.12 -11.03 -1.70
CA LEU A 156 -2.83 -10.20 -0.53
C LEU A 156 -2.29 -8.83 -0.92
N SER A 157 -1.28 -8.77 -1.81
CA SER A 157 -0.63 -7.52 -2.20
C SER A 157 -1.57 -6.55 -2.90
N GLU A 158 -2.41 -7.04 -3.80
CA GLU A 158 -3.39 -6.19 -4.51
C GLU A 158 -4.49 -5.71 -3.55
N GLY A 159 -5.04 -6.62 -2.75
CA GLY A 159 -6.15 -6.27 -1.86
C GLY A 159 -5.77 -5.36 -0.71
N ILE A 160 -4.55 -5.53 -0.13
CA ILE A 160 -4.14 -4.71 1.01
C ILE A 160 -3.83 -3.26 0.60
N SER A 161 -3.59 -3.00 -0.68
CA SER A 161 -3.47 -1.64 -1.21
C SER A 161 -4.72 -0.79 -0.92
N SER A 162 -5.85 -1.45 -0.62
CA SER A 162 -7.08 -0.79 -0.16
C SER A 162 -6.88 0.03 1.12
N LEU A 163 -5.86 -0.24 1.96
CA LEU A 163 -5.54 0.57 3.13
C LEU A 163 -5.14 2.02 2.77
N GLY A 164 -4.83 2.29 1.50
CA GLY A 164 -4.67 3.65 0.98
C GLY A 164 -5.93 4.52 1.10
N TRP A 165 -7.10 3.96 1.47
CA TRP A 165 -8.34 4.70 1.68
C TRP A 165 -8.18 5.86 2.66
N VAL A 166 -7.24 5.77 3.61
CA VAL A 166 -6.94 6.81 4.60
C VAL A 166 -6.51 8.14 3.99
N ALA A 167 -6.03 8.12 2.74
CA ALA A 167 -5.62 9.31 1.99
C ALA A 167 -6.62 9.69 0.87
N VAL A 168 -7.77 9.01 0.78
CA VAL A 168 -8.74 9.22 -0.32
C VAL A 168 -9.92 10.04 0.16
N GLU A 169 -10.15 11.18 -0.48
CA GLU A 169 -11.31 12.04 -0.30
C GLU A 169 -11.96 12.33 -1.66
N PRO A 170 -13.27 12.45 -1.76
CA PRO A 170 -14.30 12.31 -0.72
C PRO A 170 -14.88 10.89 -0.60
N THR A 171 -14.44 9.93 -1.40
CA THR A 171 -15.10 8.62 -1.55
C THR A 171 -14.17 7.43 -1.29
N PRO A 172 -13.80 7.16 -0.03
CA PRO A 172 -12.91 6.04 0.31
C PRO A 172 -13.51 4.66 0.02
N GLY A 173 -14.83 4.49 0.17
CA GLY A 173 -15.51 3.21 -0.04
C GLY A 173 -15.36 2.65 -1.46
N PRO A 174 -15.60 3.42 -2.55
CA PRO A 174 -15.31 3.01 -3.92
C PRO A 174 -13.85 2.59 -4.13
N TYR A 175 -12.89 3.32 -3.58
CA TYR A 175 -11.47 2.97 -3.66
C TYR A 175 -11.18 1.56 -3.10
N ILE A 176 -11.74 1.23 -1.92
CA ILE A 176 -11.62 -0.11 -1.34
C ILE A 176 -12.20 -1.17 -2.28
N SER A 177 -13.34 -0.87 -2.94
CA SER A 177 -13.96 -1.80 -3.88
C SER A 177 -13.09 -2.06 -5.10
N GLU A 178 -12.44 -1.04 -5.67
CA GLU A 178 -11.52 -1.18 -6.81
C GLU A 178 -10.31 -2.07 -6.45
N MET A 179 -9.74 -1.87 -5.27
CA MET A 179 -8.63 -2.72 -4.81
C MET A 179 -9.07 -4.16 -4.55
N LYS A 180 -10.29 -4.36 -4.02
CA LYS A 180 -10.89 -5.68 -3.89
C LYS A 180 -11.06 -6.37 -5.24
N ASP A 181 -11.55 -5.65 -6.25
CA ASP A 181 -11.73 -6.19 -7.60
C ASP A 181 -10.40 -6.58 -8.24
N SER A 182 -9.33 -5.80 -8.01
CA SER A 182 -7.97 -6.15 -8.42
C SER A 182 -7.48 -7.45 -7.75
N ALA A 183 -7.71 -7.59 -6.44
CA ALA A 183 -7.39 -8.80 -5.70
C ALA A 183 -8.20 -10.00 -6.20
N GLN A 184 -9.47 -9.80 -6.56
CA GLN A 184 -10.37 -10.85 -7.03
C GLN A 184 -9.85 -11.54 -8.29
N PHE A 185 -9.09 -10.84 -9.13
CA PHE A 185 -8.46 -11.43 -10.32
C PHE A 185 -7.52 -12.60 -9.95
N TYR A 186 -6.67 -12.41 -8.94
CA TYR A 186 -5.76 -13.46 -8.46
C TYR A 186 -6.50 -14.49 -7.58
N ALA A 187 -7.44 -14.04 -6.76
CA ALA A 187 -8.28 -14.89 -5.94
C ALA A 187 -9.05 -15.93 -6.77
N ASN A 188 -9.58 -15.54 -7.92
CA ASN A 188 -10.26 -16.44 -8.85
C ASN A 188 -9.33 -17.53 -9.38
N ARG A 189 -8.04 -17.25 -9.56
CA ARG A 189 -7.04 -18.25 -9.95
C ARG A 189 -6.78 -19.23 -8.82
N VAL A 190 -6.64 -18.75 -7.58
CA VAL A 190 -6.54 -19.62 -6.41
C VAL A 190 -7.74 -20.56 -6.33
N ILE A 191 -8.96 -20.02 -6.45
CA ILE A 191 -10.18 -20.85 -6.44
C ILE A 191 -10.16 -21.88 -7.58
N LYS A 192 -9.78 -21.47 -8.79
CA LYS A 192 -9.71 -22.37 -9.94
C LYS A 192 -8.73 -23.53 -9.72
N ASP A 193 -7.55 -23.20 -9.15
CA ASP A 193 -6.46 -24.18 -8.99
C ASP A 193 -6.73 -25.15 -7.84
N PHE A 194 -7.47 -24.74 -6.81
CA PHE A 194 -7.65 -25.51 -5.58
C PHE A 194 -9.08 -26.03 -5.33
N LYS A 195 -10.08 -25.57 -6.07
CA LYS A 195 -11.45 -26.06 -5.93
C LYS A 195 -11.54 -27.57 -6.21
N GLY A 196 -12.01 -28.31 -5.22
CA GLY A 196 -12.08 -29.79 -5.27
C GLY A 196 -10.72 -30.49 -5.01
N VAL A 197 -9.66 -29.75 -4.76
CA VAL A 197 -8.34 -30.27 -4.40
C VAL A 197 -8.03 -29.96 -2.92
N SER A 198 -8.23 -28.73 -2.50
CA SER A 198 -8.02 -28.29 -1.12
C SER A 198 -8.95 -27.14 -0.76
N GLU A 199 -9.94 -27.42 0.05
CA GLU A 199 -10.91 -26.43 0.49
C GLU A 199 -10.28 -25.33 1.39
N SER A 200 -9.16 -25.61 2.06
CA SER A 200 -8.46 -24.63 2.90
C SER A 200 -8.03 -23.38 2.11
N HIS A 201 -7.59 -23.55 0.87
CA HIS A 201 -7.22 -22.43 -0.01
C HIS A 201 -8.44 -21.62 -0.46
N VAL A 202 -9.55 -22.29 -0.73
CA VAL A 202 -10.81 -21.64 -1.11
C VAL A 202 -11.40 -20.85 0.07
N ASP A 203 -11.36 -21.43 1.26
CA ASP A 203 -11.82 -20.79 2.49
C ASP A 203 -10.92 -19.61 2.91
N TRP A 204 -9.63 -19.72 2.63
CA TRP A 204 -8.71 -18.63 2.79
C TRP A 204 -9.09 -17.43 1.91
N VAL A 205 -9.37 -17.66 0.61
CA VAL A 205 -9.84 -16.59 -0.31
C VAL A 205 -11.09 -15.94 0.24
N ARG A 206 -12.09 -16.72 0.65
CA ARG A 206 -13.34 -16.19 1.24
C ARG A 206 -13.06 -15.32 2.46
N SER A 207 -12.13 -15.76 3.33
CA SER A 207 -11.76 -15.03 4.53
C SER A 207 -11.06 -13.70 4.21
N PHE A 208 -10.20 -13.66 3.20
CA PHE A 208 -9.56 -12.42 2.78
C PHE A 208 -10.55 -11.43 2.14
N MET A 209 -11.44 -11.92 1.27
CA MET A 209 -12.49 -11.07 0.68
C MET A 209 -13.42 -10.51 1.76
N ALA A 210 -13.74 -11.31 2.80
CA ALA A 210 -14.53 -10.86 3.94
C ALA A 210 -13.81 -9.78 4.75
N LEU A 211 -12.49 -9.83 4.90
CA LEU A 211 -11.71 -8.76 5.54
C LEU A 211 -11.87 -7.43 4.78
N LEU A 212 -11.76 -7.46 3.44
CA LEU A 212 -11.92 -6.25 2.62
C LEU A 212 -13.36 -5.70 2.68
N ASP A 213 -14.37 -6.57 2.71
CA ASP A 213 -15.77 -6.16 2.88
C ASP A 213 -16.02 -5.55 4.26
N THR A 214 -15.46 -6.15 5.31
CA THR A 214 -15.56 -5.62 6.68
C THR A 214 -14.90 -4.26 6.78
N MET A 215 -13.71 -4.10 6.20
CA MET A 215 -13.01 -2.82 6.18
C MET A 215 -13.82 -1.75 5.43
N LYS A 216 -14.40 -2.09 4.28
CA LYS A 216 -15.29 -1.16 3.56
C LYS A 216 -16.50 -0.78 4.40
N SER A 217 -17.14 -1.75 5.06
CA SER A 217 -18.29 -1.50 5.95
C SER A 217 -17.89 -0.56 7.09
N TYR A 218 -16.75 -0.82 7.73
CA TYR A 218 -16.19 0.04 8.78
C TYR A 218 -16.04 1.48 8.29
N VAL A 219 -15.37 1.70 7.17
CA VAL A 219 -15.11 3.03 6.59
C VAL A 219 -16.38 3.77 6.18
N MET A 220 -17.43 3.04 5.81
CA MET A 220 -18.74 3.64 5.45
C MET A 220 -19.61 3.96 6.66
N THR A 221 -19.31 3.39 7.82
CA THR A 221 -20.10 3.52 9.05
C THR A 221 -19.51 4.56 10.01
N HIS A 222 -18.19 4.64 10.06
CA HIS A 222 -17.41 5.45 10.99
C HIS A 222 -16.66 6.59 10.34
#